data_23880dc64048fe60d702c04b367d04f8
#
_entry.id   23880dc64048fe60d702c04b367d04f8
#
_cell.length_a   1.000
_cell.length_b   1.000
_cell.length_c   1.000
_cell.angle_alpha   90.00
_cell.angle_beta   90.00
_cell.angle_gamma   90.00
#
_symmetry.space_group_name_H-M   'P 1'
#
loop_
_entity.id
_entity.type
_entity.pdbx_description
1 polymer ?
#
loop_
_entity_poly.entity_id
_entity_poly.type
_entity_poly.pdbx_seq_one_letter_code
_entity_poly.pdbx_strand_id
1 'polypeptide(L)'
;QQPQQQPQQQSPTGMPETVGSERQITVQGCTHATVGAIVRGAFTLSTENHGKPAYKKDSQVNGLDVMLYFWDERDGPSFCGWWFGPKIGGDQVWAYHPAKEASSPPKAGWKVPYDGPVDTTFVLTPGAAQQPASNGAQNQLQQQMRATPQVANPQLQQQQQWQQQQQMQLQQQQLQQQQMQLQKQ
;
A
#
# COMPACT_ATOMS: atom_id res chain seq x y z
N GLN A 1 -41.16 44.98 -14.47
CA GLN A 1 -40.19 43.94 -14.88
C GLN A 1 -39.22 43.71 -13.70
N GLN A 2 -39.41 42.66 -12.95
CA GLN A 2 -38.50 42.22 -11.89
C GLN A 2 -37.48 41.24 -12.50
N PRO A 3 -36.17 41.36 -12.20
CA PRO A 3 -35.20 40.33 -12.52
C PRO A 3 -35.31 39.19 -11.50
N GLN A 4 -35.55 37.99 -12.00
CA GLN A 4 -35.51 36.76 -11.22
C GLN A 4 -34.06 36.46 -10.79
N GLN A 5 -33.81 36.46 -9.46
CA GLN A 5 -32.57 35.96 -8.88
C GLN A 5 -32.61 34.40 -8.91
N GLN A 6 -31.66 33.80 -9.61
CA GLN A 6 -31.42 32.39 -9.52
C GLN A 6 -30.87 32.03 -8.14
N PRO A 7 -31.34 30.97 -7.49
CA PRO A 7 -30.74 30.50 -6.25
C PRO A 7 -29.36 29.90 -6.57
N GLN A 8 -28.31 30.44 -6.00
CA GLN A 8 -26.99 29.84 -5.95
C GLN A 8 -27.10 28.53 -5.17
N GLN A 9 -26.90 27.44 -5.84
CA GLN A 9 -26.69 26.14 -5.19
C GLN A 9 -25.40 26.21 -4.40
N GLN A 10 -25.53 26.29 -3.09
CA GLN A 10 -24.43 26.06 -2.15
C GLN A 10 -24.07 24.61 -2.21
N SER A 11 -22.87 24.30 -2.66
CA SER A 11 -22.26 22.97 -2.58
C SER A 11 -22.24 22.53 -1.12
N PRO A 12 -22.63 21.29 -0.79
CA PRO A 12 -22.57 20.79 0.59
C PRO A 12 -21.10 20.67 1.01
N THR A 13 -20.73 21.53 1.94
CA THR A 13 -19.44 21.56 2.62
C THR A 13 -19.31 20.29 3.46
N GLY A 14 -18.32 19.44 3.17
CA GLY A 14 -17.79 18.57 4.20
C GLY A 14 -17.60 17.08 3.95
N MET A 15 -17.86 16.53 2.77
CA MET A 15 -17.43 15.14 2.51
C MET A 15 -15.96 15.12 2.08
N PRO A 16 -15.13 14.22 2.65
CA PRO A 16 -13.75 14.08 2.20
C PRO A 16 -13.73 13.64 0.73
N GLU A 17 -12.87 14.28 -0.04
CA GLU A 17 -12.63 13.86 -1.42
C GLU A 17 -12.10 12.42 -1.45
N THR A 18 -12.72 11.56 -2.25
CA THR A 18 -12.33 10.15 -2.38
C THR A 18 -11.79 9.86 -3.77
N VAL A 19 -11.04 8.77 -3.91
CA VAL A 19 -10.49 8.35 -5.21
C VAL A 19 -11.50 7.61 -6.10
N GLY A 20 -12.75 7.50 -5.68
CA GLY A 20 -13.75 6.73 -6.40
C GLY A 20 -13.54 5.21 -6.26
N SER A 21 -14.33 4.42 -7.00
CA SER A 21 -14.21 2.95 -7.06
C SER A 21 -13.28 2.52 -8.20
N GLU A 22 -12.11 3.13 -8.27
CA GLU A 22 -11.12 2.82 -9.30
C GLU A 22 -10.54 1.41 -9.09
N ARG A 23 -10.26 0.70 -10.18
CA ARG A 23 -9.61 -0.62 -10.10
C ARG A 23 -8.19 -0.55 -9.56
N GLN A 24 -7.55 0.59 -9.73
CA GLN A 24 -6.18 0.85 -9.28
C GLN A 24 -6.07 2.24 -8.68
N ILE A 25 -5.33 2.36 -7.60
CA ILE A 25 -4.99 3.62 -6.93
C ILE A 25 -3.48 3.67 -6.69
N THR A 26 -2.95 4.89 -6.63
CA THR A 26 -1.54 5.12 -6.30
C THR A 26 -1.43 5.94 -5.03
N VAL A 27 -0.64 5.46 -4.08
CA VAL A 27 -0.31 6.15 -2.84
C VAL A 27 1.02 6.89 -3.01
N GLN A 28 1.00 8.19 -2.75
CA GLN A 28 2.15 9.09 -2.87
C GLN A 28 2.36 9.88 -1.58
N GLY A 29 3.52 10.52 -1.47
CA GLY A 29 3.89 11.30 -0.29
C GLY A 29 4.21 10.43 0.92
N CYS A 30 3.68 10.78 2.08
CA CYS A 30 3.97 10.21 3.40
C CYS A 30 5.40 10.47 3.87
N THR A 31 5.53 11.47 4.74
CA THR A 31 6.84 11.90 5.30
C THR A 31 7.36 10.97 6.38
N HIS A 32 6.52 10.13 6.97
CA HIS A 32 6.94 9.17 7.98
C HIS A 32 7.87 8.11 7.38
N ALA A 33 9.14 8.09 7.78
CA ALA A 33 10.20 7.31 7.14
C ALA A 33 9.83 5.81 6.99
N THR A 34 9.40 5.17 8.07
CA THR A 34 9.06 3.74 8.07
C THR A 34 7.74 3.46 7.35
N VAL A 35 6.66 4.16 7.72
CA VAL A 35 5.33 3.92 7.13
C VAL A 35 5.31 4.30 5.66
N GLY A 36 5.94 5.42 5.29
CA GLY A 36 6.04 5.84 3.90
C GLY A 36 6.71 4.80 2.99
N ALA A 37 7.75 4.14 3.47
CA ALA A 37 8.40 3.06 2.73
C ALA A 37 7.45 1.86 2.51
N ILE A 38 6.52 1.63 3.43
CA ILE A 38 5.55 0.52 3.36
C ILE A 38 4.38 0.86 2.42
N VAL A 39 3.75 2.03 2.62
CA VAL A 39 2.46 2.34 2.00
C VAL A 39 2.55 2.96 0.61
N ARG A 40 3.66 3.62 0.23
CA ARG A 40 3.80 4.22 -1.10
C ARG A 40 3.81 3.18 -2.21
N GLY A 41 3.13 3.49 -3.32
CA GLY A 41 3.10 2.67 -4.53
C GLY A 41 1.71 2.42 -5.07
N ALA A 42 1.60 1.51 -6.04
CA ALA A 42 0.36 1.14 -6.69
C ALA A 42 -0.37 0.04 -5.91
N PHE A 43 -1.69 0.16 -5.88
CA PHE A 43 -2.62 -0.77 -5.23
C PHE A 43 -3.71 -1.13 -6.23
N THR A 44 -4.00 -2.42 -6.34
CA THR A 44 -5.07 -2.95 -7.17
C THR A 44 -6.24 -3.40 -6.32
N LEU A 45 -7.46 -3.13 -6.80
CA LEU A 45 -8.69 -3.63 -6.17
C LEU A 45 -8.62 -5.15 -6.07
N SER A 46 -8.72 -5.66 -4.85
CA SER A 46 -8.55 -7.08 -4.54
C SER A 46 -9.85 -7.74 -4.11
N THR A 47 -10.60 -7.07 -3.24
CA THR A 47 -11.83 -7.61 -2.65
C THR A 47 -12.69 -6.46 -2.12
N GLU A 48 -13.76 -6.83 -1.41
CA GLU A 48 -14.57 -5.90 -0.62
C GLU A 48 -14.50 -6.27 0.85
N ASN A 49 -14.62 -5.26 1.72
CA ASN A 49 -14.75 -5.45 3.15
C ASN A 49 -15.81 -4.49 3.70
N HIS A 50 -16.80 -5.02 4.41
CA HIS A 50 -17.94 -4.24 4.93
C HIS A 50 -18.66 -3.42 3.84
N GLY A 51 -18.83 -3.99 2.64
CA GLY A 51 -19.49 -3.34 1.51
C GLY A 51 -18.71 -2.20 0.87
N LYS A 52 -17.40 -2.07 1.17
CA LYS A 52 -16.52 -1.08 0.57
C LYS A 52 -15.30 -1.74 -0.08
N PRO A 53 -14.71 -1.13 -1.11
CA PRO A 53 -13.58 -1.73 -1.83
C PRO A 53 -12.36 -1.86 -0.93
N ALA A 54 -11.65 -2.98 -1.05
CA ALA A 54 -10.38 -3.21 -0.42
C ALA A 54 -9.30 -3.47 -1.48
N TYR A 55 -8.13 -2.85 -1.28
CA TYR A 55 -7.04 -2.85 -2.23
C TYR A 55 -5.82 -3.55 -1.65
N LYS A 56 -5.07 -4.20 -2.51
CA LYS A 56 -3.79 -4.80 -2.18
C LYS A 56 -2.69 -4.11 -2.95
N LYS A 57 -1.59 -3.80 -2.29
CA LYS A 57 -0.39 -3.26 -2.95
C LYS A 57 0.17 -4.29 -3.93
N ASP A 58 0.57 -3.82 -5.11
CA ASP A 58 1.06 -4.67 -6.19
C ASP A 58 2.40 -5.35 -5.85
N SER A 59 3.14 -4.79 -4.89
CA SER A 59 4.40 -5.36 -4.40
C SER A 59 4.38 -5.55 -2.88
N GLN A 60 4.88 -6.68 -2.41
CA GLN A 60 5.11 -6.91 -0.98
C GLN A 60 6.24 -6.04 -0.44
N VAL A 61 6.18 -5.74 0.85
CA VAL A 61 7.24 -5.04 1.57
C VAL A 61 7.76 -5.96 2.69
N ASN A 62 9.02 -6.31 2.64
CA ASN A 62 9.65 -7.26 3.58
C ASN A 62 8.89 -8.60 3.69
N GLY A 63 8.36 -9.10 2.57
CA GLY A 63 7.57 -10.33 2.53
C GLY A 63 6.15 -10.22 3.06
N LEU A 64 5.71 -9.02 3.46
CA LEU A 64 4.35 -8.75 3.92
C LEU A 64 3.52 -8.11 2.82
N ASP A 65 2.26 -8.49 2.75
CA ASP A 65 1.26 -7.78 1.96
C ASP A 65 0.96 -6.42 2.58
N VAL A 66 0.47 -5.49 1.79
CA VAL A 66 -0.03 -4.20 2.26
C VAL A 66 -1.44 -4.03 1.72
N MET A 67 -2.39 -3.97 2.63
CA MET A 67 -3.82 -3.83 2.34
C MET A 67 -4.29 -2.42 2.70
N LEU A 68 -5.19 -1.88 1.89
CA LEU A 68 -5.99 -0.70 2.20
C LEU A 68 -7.46 -1.13 2.24
N TYR A 69 -8.12 -0.96 3.37
CA TYR A 69 -9.47 -1.48 3.59
C TYR A 69 -10.27 -0.60 4.55
N PHE A 70 -11.59 -0.75 4.50
CA PHE A 70 -12.50 -0.13 5.46
C PHE A 70 -12.81 -1.11 6.60
N TRP A 71 -12.92 -0.59 7.84
CA TRP A 71 -13.42 -1.31 8.99
C TRP A 71 -14.63 -0.60 9.58
N ASP A 72 -15.69 -1.33 9.93
CA ASP A 72 -16.91 -0.79 10.49
C ASP A 72 -16.88 -0.63 12.03
N GLU A 73 -18.02 -0.35 12.64
CA GLU A 73 -18.12 -0.07 14.08
C GLU A 73 -18.24 -1.32 14.97
N ARG A 74 -18.11 -2.54 14.42
CA ARG A 74 -18.33 -3.80 15.18
C ARG A 74 -17.40 -3.95 16.40
N ASP A 75 -16.18 -3.42 16.33
CA ASP A 75 -15.20 -3.45 17.42
C ASP A 75 -15.15 -2.11 18.19
N GLY A 76 -16.09 -1.24 17.93
CA GLY A 76 -16.24 0.08 18.52
C GLY A 76 -16.05 1.24 17.54
N PRO A 77 -16.64 2.41 17.83
CA PRO A 77 -16.67 3.55 16.92
C PRO A 77 -15.29 4.15 16.62
N SER A 78 -14.32 3.95 17.51
CA SER A 78 -12.93 4.42 17.33
C SER A 78 -12.16 3.62 16.26
N PHE A 79 -12.60 2.41 15.94
CA PHE A 79 -11.98 1.57 14.91
C PHE A 79 -12.62 1.75 13.54
N CYS A 80 -13.78 2.41 13.48
CA CYS A 80 -14.47 2.65 12.22
C CYS A 80 -13.71 3.65 11.35
N GLY A 81 -13.41 3.25 10.11
CA GLY A 81 -12.69 4.07 9.15
C GLY A 81 -11.86 3.26 8.17
N TRP A 82 -10.94 3.93 7.50
CA TRP A 82 -10.06 3.36 6.50
C TRP A 82 -8.68 3.09 7.10
N TRP A 83 -8.10 1.93 6.75
CA TRP A 83 -6.88 1.43 7.37
C TRP A 83 -5.86 0.93 6.36
N PHE A 84 -4.57 1.13 6.65
CA PHE A 84 -3.47 0.40 6.02
C PHE A 84 -2.91 -0.61 7.02
N GLY A 85 -2.80 -1.87 6.61
CA GLY A 85 -2.24 -2.95 7.42
C GLY A 85 -1.78 -4.14 6.56
N PRO A 86 -1.10 -5.15 7.14
CA PRO A 86 -0.62 -6.32 6.39
C PRO A 86 -1.76 -7.28 5.99
N LYS A 87 -2.87 -7.22 6.69
CA LYS A 87 -4.08 -8.00 6.41
C LYS A 87 -5.33 -7.25 6.86
N ILE A 88 -6.46 -7.55 6.25
CA ILE A 88 -7.75 -6.99 6.64
C ILE A 88 -8.10 -7.43 8.07
N GLY A 89 -8.46 -6.49 8.95
CA GLY A 89 -8.83 -6.74 10.34
C GLY A 89 -7.70 -7.29 11.21
N GLY A 90 -6.46 -7.05 10.85
CA GLY A 90 -5.31 -7.43 11.68
C GLY A 90 -4.97 -6.39 12.74
N ASP A 91 -4.30 -6.84 13.82
CA ASP A 91 -3.89 -5.97 14.92
C ASP A 91 -2.77 -4.99 14.53
N GLN A 92 -1.96 -5.33 13.53
CA GLN A 92 -0.92 -4.45 13.02
C GLN A 92 -1.51 -3.51 11.97
N VAL A 93 -1.37 -2.21 12.20
CA VAL A 93 -1.82 -1.15 11.29
C VAL A 93 -0.78 -0.04 11.19
N TRP A 94 -0.76 0.67 10.05
CA TRP A 94 0.25 1.69 9.77
C TRP A 94 -0.32 3.09 9.62
N ALA A 95 -1.48 3.21 8.98
CA ALA A 95 -2.13 4.49 8.77
C ALA A 95 -3.65 4.36 8.90
N TYR A 96 -4.31 5.46 9.24
CA TYR A 96 -5.74 5.50 9.53
C TYR A 96 -6.40 6.77 8.99
N HIS A 97 -7.66 6.64 8.56
CA HIS A 97 -8.51 7.77 8.21
C HIS A 97 -9.93 7.59 8.75
N PRO A 98 -10.50 8.56 9.50
CA PRO A 98 -11.77 8.41 10.21
C PRO A 98 -13.03 8.56 9.35
N ALA A 99 -12.94 8.72 8.04
CA ALA A 99 -14.09 8.95 7.14
C ALA A 99 -14.95 7.69 7.00
N LYS A 100 -15.85 7.49 7.93
CA LYS A 100 -16.76 6.34 7.93
C LYS A 100 -17.84 6.39 6.83
N GLU A 101 -18.25 7.59 6.42
CA GLU A 101 -19.26 7.77 5.37
C GLU A 101 -18.69 7.63 3.94
N ALA A 102 -17.38 7.71 3.77
CA ALA A 102 -16.77 7.59 2.45
C ALA A 102 -16.97 6.17 1.88
N SER A 103 -17.51 6.07 0.67
CA SER A 103 -17.73 4.80 -0.03
C SER A 103 -16.44 4.22 -0.64
N SER A 104 -15.40 5.03 -0.76
CA SER A 104 -14.08 4.68 -1.27
C SER A 104 -12.99 5.42 -0.51
N PRO A 105 -11.70 5.00 -0.61
CA PRO A 105 -10.63 5.57 0.18
C PRO A 105 -10.50 7.09 0.01
N PRO A 106 -10.39 7.86 1.10
CA PRO A 106 -10.15 9.29 1.04
C PRO A 106 -8.83 9.64 0.37
N LYS A 107 -8.82 10.69 -0.45
CA LYS A 107 -7.62 11.14 -1.17
C LYS A 107 -6.52 11.65 -0.26
N ALA A 108 -6.86 12.28 0.86
CA ALA A 108 -5.92 12.91 1.79
C ALA A 108 -6.49 12.92 3.20
N GLY A 109 -5.72 13.39 4.18
CA GLY A 109 -6.18 13.47 5.57
C GLY A 109 -5.82 12.25 6.42
N TRP A 110 -4.88 11.45 5.97
CA TRP A 110 -4.43 10.24 6.63
C TRP A 110 -3.57 10.53 7.85
N LYS A 111 -3.85 9.87 8.96
CA LYS A 111 -3.00 9.85 10.15
C LYS A 111 -1.86 8.88 9.96
N VAL A 112 -0.64 9.31 10.27
CA VAL A 112 0.57 8.51 10.13
C VAL A 112 1.54 8.81 11.29
N PRO A 113 1.89 7.80 12.10
CA PRO A 113 1.26 6.47 12.18
C PRO A 113 -0.24 6.57 12.50
N TYR A 114 -0.96 5.46 12.54
CA TYR A 114 -2.43 5.43 12.63
C TYR A 114 -3.02 6.24 13.79
N ASP A 115 -2.30 6.40 14.89
CA ASP A 115 -2.65 7.19 16.09
C ASP A 115 -1.94 8.57 16.14
N GLY A 116 -1.14 8.87 15.12
CA GLY A 116 -0.35 10.10 15.02
C GLY A 116 -1.08 11.27 14.37
N PRO A 117 -0.34 12.32 14.00
CA PRO A 117 -0.88 13.48 13.31
C PRO A 117 -1.29 13.14 11.88
N VAL A 118 -2.09 14.02 11.29
CA VAL A 118 -2.41 13.97 9.86
C VAL A 118 -1.16 14.33 9.04
N ASP A 119 -0.76 13.47 8.13
CA ASP A 119 0.29 13.74 7.15
C ASP A 119 -0.33 14.35 5.89
N THR A 120 -0.14 15.66 5.70
CA THR A 120 -0.70 16.42 4.57
C THR A 120 -0.07 16.05 3.22
N THR A 121 1.05 15.37 3.21
CA THR A 121 1.72 14.90 1.99
C THR A 121 1.22 13.54 1.53
N PHE A 122 0.53 12.81 2.41
CA PHE A 122 -0.01 11.50 2.11
C PHE A 122 -1.27 11.62 1.25
N VAL A 123 -1.14 11.29 -0.03
CA VAL A 123 -2.20 11.48 -1.03
C VAL A 123 -2.44 10.18 -1.82
N LEU A 124 -3.71 9.85 -2.02
CA LEU A 124 -4.17 8.81 -2.90
C LEU A 124 -4.68 9.42 -4.20
N THR A 125 -4.24 8.88 -5.33
CA THR A 125 -4.70 9.27 -6.66
C THR A 125 -5.26 8.06 -7.41
N PRO A 126 -6.24 8.24 -8.32
CA PRO A 126 -6.61 7.18 -9.24
C PRO A 126 -5.38 6.65 -9.95
N GLY A 127 -5.21 5.33 -9.98
CA GLY A 127 -4.18 4.71 -10.79
C GLY A 127 -4.51 4.94 -12.26
N ALA A 128 -3.50 5.20 -13.08
CA ALA A 128 -3.69 5.14 -14.51
C ALA A 128 -4.11 3.72 -14.87
N ALA A 129 -5.35 3.54 -15.34
CA ALA A 129 -5.76 2.26 -15.91
C ALA A 129 -4.73 1.95 -17.00
N GLN A 130 -3.95 0.89 -16.80
CA GLN A 130 -3.17 0.33 -17.90
C GLN A 130 -4.21 -0.15 -18.92
N GLN A 131 -4.48 0.68 -19.92
CA GLN A 131 -5.14 0.22 -21.13
C GLN A 131 -4.31 -0.96 -21.63
N PRO A 132 -4.93 -2.09 -21.97
CA PRO A 132 -4.20 -3.13 -22.68
C PRO A 132 -3.57 -2.47 -23.90
N ALA A 133 -2.25 -2.45 -23.96
CA ALA A 133 -1.50 -1.88 -25.03
C ALA A 133 -2.00 -2.50 -26.34
N SER A 134 -2.75 -1.72 -27.13
CA SER A 134 -3.02 -2.03 -28.51
C SER A 134 -1.67 -2.04 -29.22
N ASN A 135 -1.23 -3.24 -29.58
CA ASN A 135 -0.03 -3.50 -30.35
C ASN A 135 -0.09 -2.75 -31.70
N GLY A 136 0.64 -1.64 -31.80
CA GLY A 136 0.73 -0.92 -33.05
C GLY A 136 1.61 0.31 -32.95
N ALA A 137 2.89 0.21 -32.63
CA ALA A 137 3.97 1.14 -32.97
C ALA A 137 5.27 0.92 -32.20
N GLN A 138 5.72 -0.30 -31.91
CA GLN A 138 7.01 -0.52 -31.24
C GLN A 138 7.92 -1.53 -31.96
N ASN A 139 7.84 -1.61 -33.30
CA ASN A 139 8.70 -2.52 -34.03
C ASN A 139 9.89 -1.81 -34.75
N GLN A 140 10.27 -0.61 -34.32
CA GLN A 140 11.40 0.10 -34.94
C GLN A 140 12.52 0.55 -34.00
N LEU A 141 12.44 0.31 -32.68
CA LEU A 141 13.51 0.67 -31.73
C LEU A 141 14.26 -0.53 -31.12
N GLN A 142 13.91 -1.74 -31.51
CA GLN A 142 14.51 -2.96 -30.92
C GLN A 142 15.72 -3.51 -31.67
N GLN A 143 16.24 -2.81 -32.68
CA GLN A 143 17.43 -3.24 -33.44
C GLN A 143 18.74 -2.51 -33.11
N GLN A 144 18.78 -1.57 -32.16
CA GLN A 144 20.01 -0.83 -31.86
C GLN A 144 20.59 -1.01 -30.45
N MET A 145 20.07 -1.93 -29.62
CA MET A 145 20.69 -2.19 -28.30
C MET A 145 21.13 -3.64 -28.13
N ARG A 146 21.90 -4.14 -29.09
CA ARG A 146 22.74 -5.32 -28.88
C ARG A 146 24.17 -4.81 -28.66
N ALA A 147 24.56 -4.70 -27.43
CA ALA A 147 25.89 -4.70 -26.84
C ALA A 147 26.06 -3.67 -25.72
N THR A 148 25.69 -4.04 -24.48
CA THR A 148 26.37 -3.50 -23.32
C THR A 148 26.59 -4.65 -22.32
N PRO A 149 27.76 -4.76 -21.71
CA PRO A 149 28.08 -5.83 -20.77
C PRO A 149 27.27 -5.66 -19.49
N GLN A 150 26.81 -6.79 -18.99
CA GLN A 150 26.06 -6.98 -17.75
C GLN A 150 26.83 -6.39 -16.56
N VAL A 151 26.49 -5.17 -16.15
CA VAL A 151 26.99 -4.62 -14.89
C VAL A 151 26.27 -5.35 -13.76
N ALA A 152 27.01 -6.18 -13.05
CA ALA A 152 26.53 -6.88 -11.86
C ALA A 152 25.96 -5.85 -10.87
N ASN A 153 24.68 -5.97 -10.56
CA ASN A 153 24.00 -5.11 -9.59
C ASN A 153 24.51 -5.44 -8.18
N PRO A 154 25.29 -4.54 -7.52
CA PRO A 154 25.86 -4.83 -6.19
C PRO A 154 24.79 -5.11 -5.12
N GLN A 155 23.59 -4.60 -5.32
CA GLN A 155 22.48 -4.75 -4.38
C GLN A 155 21.92 -6.18 -4.36
N LEU A 156 21.91 -6.84 -5.52
CA LEU A 156 21.47 -8.25 -5.62
C LEU A 156 22.48 -9.20 -4.97
N GLN A 157 23.77 -8.89 -5.09
CA GLN A 157 24.86 -9.65 -4.49
C GLN A 157 24.87 -9.53 -2.96
N GLN A 158 24.57 -8.35 -2.43
CA GLN A 158 24.47 -8.11 -0.98
C GLN A 158 23.26 -8.86 -0.38
N GLN A 159 22.15 -8.92 -1.09
CA GLN A 159 20.94 -9.64 -0.65
C GLN A 159 21.16 -11.17 -0.62
N GLN A 160 21.87 -11.72 -1.60
CA GLN A 160 22.23 -13.14 -1.61
C GLN A 160 23.20 -13.50 -0.47
N GLN A 161 24.15 -12.63 -0.17
CA GLN A 161 25.11 -12.82 0.91
C GLN A 161 24.42 -12.82 2.29
N TRP A 162 23.41 -11.97 2.46
CA TRP A 162 22.62 -11.90 3.70
C TRP A 162 21.76 -13.14 3.94
N GLN A 163 21.13 -13.68 2.88
CA GLN A 163 20.36 -14.93 2.94
C GLN A 163 21.27 -16.14 3.28
N GLN A 164 22.47 -16.19 2.72
CA GLN A 164 23.43 -17.24 3.00
C GLN A 164 23.91 -17.20 4.45
N GLN A 165 24.09 -16.02 5.01
CA GLN A 165 24.48 -15.82 6.41
C GLN A 165 23.39 -16.27 7.40
N GLN A 166 22.11 -16.01 7.09
CA GLN A 166 20.98 -16.48 7.90
C GLN A 166 20.85 -18.03 7.89
N GLN A 167 21.03 -18.64 6.73
CA GLN A 167 20.99 -20.11 6.65
C GLN A 167 22.09 -20.77 7.48
N MET A 168 23.29 -20.19 7.46
CA MET A 168 24.43 -20.70 8.25
C MET A 168 24.19 -20.58 9.75
N GLN A 169 23.57 -19.49 10.21
CA GLN A 169 23.21 -19.30 11.62
C GLN A 169 22.16 -20.32 12.09
N LEU A 170 21.16 -20.61 11.25
CA LEU A 170 20.12 -21.59 11.54
C LEU A 170 20.70 -23.01 11.67
N GLN A 171 21.63 -23.34 10.78
CA GLN A 171 22.32 -24.64 10.79
C GLN A 171 23.18 -24.82 12.03
N GLN A 172 23.88 -23.78 12.49
CA GLN A 172 24.67 -23.78 13.72
C GLN A 172 23.80 -24.00 14.96
N GLN A 173 22.62 -23.37 15.01
CA GLN A 173 21.65 -23.54 16.11
C GLN A 173 21.12 -24.99 16.18
N GLN A 174 20.84 -25.60 15.05
CA GLN A 174 20.40 -27.01 15.00
C GLN A 174 21.49 -27.96 15.48
N LEU A 175 22.75 -27.71 15.11
CA LEU A 175 23.90 -28.53 15.54
C LEU A 175 24.09 -28.42 17.06
N GLN A 176 23.95 -27.25 17.65
CA GLN A 176 24.04 -27.04 19.11
C GLN A 176 22.92 -27.79 19.85
N GLN A 177 21.70 -27.79 19.33
CA GLN A 177 20.59 -28.53 19.92
C GLN A 177 20.82 -30.05 19.87
N GLN A 178 21.37 -30.56 18.78
CA GLN A 178 21.73 -31.97 18.66
C GLN A 178 22.82 -32.40 19.67
N GLN A 179 23.85 -31.58 19.84
CA GLN A 179 24.91 -31.86 20.82
C GLN A 179 24.40 -31.85 22.28
N MET A 180 23.46 -30.93 22.59
CA MET A 180 22.82 -30.91 23.92
C MET A 180 21.96 -32.14 24.19
N GLN A 181 21.34 -32.73 23.18
CA GLN A 181 20.55 -33.97 23.33
C GLN A 181 21.43 -35.19 23.54
N LEU A 182 22.60 -35.24 22.90
CA LEU A 182 23.57 -36.35 23.06
C LEU A 182 24.25 -36.36 24.44
N GLN A 183 24.35 -35.19 25.10
CA GLN A 183 24.93 -35.08 26.44
C GLN A 183 23.94 -35.46 27.57
N LYS A 184 22.66 -35.65 27.26
CA LYS A 184 21.61 -36.02 28.23
C LYS A 184 21.27 -37.52 28.24
N GLN A 185 21.97 -38.33 27.45
CA GLN A 185 21.86 -39.78 27.46
C GLN A 185 23.04 -40.37 28.21
#